data_fd9be541c902133c5d7d8ec3c6237633
#
_entry.id   fd9be541c902133c5d7d8ec3c6237633
#
_cell.length_a   1.000
_cell.length_b   1.000
_cell.length_c   1.000
_cell.angle_alpha   90.00
_cell.angle_beta   90.00
_cell.angle_gamma   90.00
#
_symmetry.space_group_name_H-M   'P 1'
#
loop_
_entity.id
_entity.type
_entity.pdbx_description
1 polymer ?
#
loop_
_entity_poly.entity_id
_entity_poly.type
_entity_poly.pdbx_seq_one_letter_code
_entity_poly.pdbx_strand_id
1 'polypeptide(L)'
;MVGFWGGGKMRPALIIVDMVVDFVTGKFGNPYVQEIVPNIKLLIDKAHEKKVPVIYLRDAHTEEDKELSLWGKHAMDGDKGSEIIPELAPQKDDYIIKKKVYSGFYKTELEDLLRGLNVDTVILTGTSTHICVLHNSADAFFRGFDIIVISDATASFVPEEHERALKYMKEIHNAKIYTTYELLERWEE
;
A
#
# COMPACT_ATOMS: atom_id res chain seq x y z
N MET A 1 5.48 -7.05 21.72
CA MET A 1 5.14 -5.66 22.05
C MET A 1 5.71 -4.80 20.95
N VAL A 2 4.88 -4.11 20.18
CA VAL A 2 5.36 -3.24 19.08
C VAL A 2 5.89 -1.95 19.72
N GLY A 3 7.08 -1.51 19.30
CA GLY A 3 7.84 -0.42 19.93
C GLY A 3 7.13 0.92 20.04
N PHE A 4 7.64 1.76 20.94
CA PHE A 4 7.10 3.09 21.24
C PHE A 4 7.51 4.13 20.19
N TRP A 5 6.54 4.83 19.64
CA TRP A 5 6.73 5.98 18.76
C TRP A 5 6.10 7.21 19.40
N GLY A 6 6.91 8.15 19.85
CA GLY A 6 6.42 9.46 20.30
C GLY A 6 5.27 9.42 21.32
N GLY A 7 5.43 8.72 22.43
CA GLY A 7 4.55 8.84 23.59
C GLY A 7 3.32 7.91 23.68
N GLY A 8 3.08 7.05 22.69
CA GLY A 8 1.97 6.07 22.72
C GLY A 8 2.31 4.78 21.98
N LYS A 9 1.65 3.66 22.34
CA LYS A 9 1.79 2.37 21.67
C LYS A 9 1.09 2.47 20.31
N MET A 10 1.86 2.47 19.23
CA MET A 10 1.36 2.44 17.85
C MET A 10 0.65 1.11 17.54
N ARG A 11 -0.47 1.18 16.84
CA ARG A 11 -1.24 0.03 16.37
C ARG A 11 -1.30 0.07 14.84
N PRO A 12 -0.24 -0.39 14.16
CA PRO A 12 -0.13 -0.27 12.72
C PRO A 12 -0.90 -1.36 11.98
N ALA A 13 -1.19 -1.08 10.70
CA ALA A 13 -1.49 -2.07 9.68
C ALA A 13 -0.55 -1.88 8.49
N LEU A 14 -0.03 -2.98 7.94
CA LEU A 14 0.74 -2.96 6.70
C LEU A 14 -0.22 -3.02 5.51
N ILE A 15 -0.18 -2.01 4.65
CA ILE A 15 -1.03 -1.91 3.47
C ILE A 15 -0.19 -2.09 2.21
N ILE A 16 -0.53 -3.08 1.40
CA ILE A 16 0.11 -3.38 0.12
C ILE A 16 -0.81 -2.90 -0.99
N VAL A 17 -0.37 -1.84 -1.70
CA VAL A 17 -1.16 -1.16 -2.72
C VAL A 17 -0.80 -1.69 -4.10
N ASP A 18 -1.77 -2.30 -4.77
CA ASP A 18 -1.76 -2.65 -6.20
C ASP A 18 -0.56 -3.47 -6.70
N MET A 19 -0.05 -4.37 -5.86
CA MET A 19 0.98 -5.33 -6.29
C MET A 19 0.33 -6.50 -7.04
N VAL A 20 -0.32 -6.15 -8.15
CA VAL A 20 -1.03 -7.08 -9.04
C VAL A 20 -0.28 -7.29 -10.34
N VAL A 21 -0.63 -8.34 -11.05
CA VAL A 21 0.08 -8.75 -12.29
C VAL A 21 0.20 -7.61 -13.30
N ASP A 22 -0.87 -6.86 -13.57
CA ASP A 22 -0.83 -5.78 -14.56
C ASP A 22 0.12 -4.64 -14.22
N PHE A 23 0.36 -4.38 -12.93
CA PHE A 23 1.27 -3.31 -12.50
C PHE A 23 2.70 -3.78 -12.25
N VAL A 24 2.93 -5.08 -12.05
CA VAL A 24 4.29 -5.59 -11.78
C VAL A 24 4.93 -6.17 -13.04
N THR A 25 4.24 -7.05 -13.76
CA THR A 25 4.77 -7.77 -14.93
C THR A 25 3.91 -7.65 -16.17
N GLY A 26 2.65 -7.21 -16.04
CA GLY A 26 1.68 -7.11 -17.13
C GLY A 26 1.69 -5.75 -17.82
N LYS A 27 0.50 -5.21 -18.10
CA LYS A 27 0.30 -4.03 -18.95
C LYS A 27 1.15 -2.80 -18.57
N PHE A 28 1.27 -2.52 -17.26
CA PHE A 28 2.05 -1.39 -16.71
C PHE A 28 3.30 -1.84 -15.98
N GLY A 29 3.67 -3.12 -16.15
CA GLY A 29 4.85 -3.69 -15.53
C GLY A 29 6.13 -2.94 -15.91
N ASN A 30 6.98 -2.69 -14.91
CA ASN A 30 8.24 -1.97 -15.12
C ASN A 30 9.27 -2.40 -14.06
N PRO A 31 10.58 -2.19 -14.35
CA PRO A 31 11.64 -2.62 -13.45
C PRO A 31 11.55 -2.04 -12.05
N TYR A 32 11.17 -0.77 -11.91
CA TYR A 32 11.10 -0.09 -10.60
C TYR A 32 10.10 -0.74 -9.65
N VAL A 33 8.94 -1.17 -10.17
CA VAL A 33 7.94 -1.90 -9.37
C VAL A 33 8.40 -3.32 -9.07
N GLN A 34 9.14 -3.96 -9.97
CA GLN A 34 9.69 -5.30 -9.73
C GLN A 34 10.78 -5.28 -8.64
N GLU A 35 11.60 -4.23 -8.58
CA GLU A 35 12.68 -4.07 -7.60
C GLU A 35 12.18 -3.98 -6.15
N ILE A 36 10.96 -3.48 -5.91
CA ILE A 36 10.43 -3.35 -4.54
C ILE A 36 9.81 -4.64 -4.00
N VAL A 37 9.57 -5.65 -4.83
CA VAL A 37 8.92 -6.91 -4.41
C VAL A 37 9.64 -7.59 -3.24
N PRO A 38 10.98 -7.76 -3.23
CA PRO A 38 11.67 -8.38 -2.11
C PRO A 38 11.51 -7.60 -0.79
N ASN A 39 11.53 -6.29 -0.83
CA ASN A 39 11.35 -5.44 0.35
C ASN A 39 9.93 -5.57 0.92
N ILE A 40 8.91 -5.55 0.07
CA ILE A 40 7.53 -5.79 0.50
C ILE A 40 7.40 -7.17 1.14
N LYS A 41 8.03 -8.20 0.56
CA LYS A 41 8.01 -9.56 1.12
C LYS A 41 8.61 -9.61 2.53
N LEU A 42 9.75 -8.95 2.74
CA LEU A 42 10.36 -8.84 4.08
C LEU A 42 9.42 -8.18 5.08
N LEU A 43 8.75 -7.10 4.68
CA LEU A 43 7.78 -6.40 5.54
C LEU A 43 6.56 -7.26 5.87
N ILE A 44 6.03 -8.02 4.89
CA ILE A 44 4.93 -8.97 5.11
C ILE A 44 5.33 -10.04 6.13
N ASP A 45 6.48 -10.67 5.93
CA ASP A 45 6.97 -11.73 6.83
C ASP A 45 7.13 -11.20 8.26
N LYS A 46 7.68 -9.99 8.41
CA LYS A 46 7.83 -9.36 9.71
C LYS A 46 6.50 -8.93 10.32
N ALA A 47 5.57 -8.42 9.52
CA ALA A 47 4.23 -8.08 9.98
C ALA A 47 3.50 -9.32 10.55
N HIS A 48 3.58 -10.46 9.87
CA HIS A 48 3.04 -11.71 10.38
C HIS A 48 3.69 -12.14 11.69
N GLU A 49 5.03 -12.09 11.79
CA GLU A 49 5.77 -12.39 13.03
C GLU A 49 5.29 -11.53 14.20
N LYS A 50 5.11 -10.24 13.96
CA LYS A 50 4.68 -9.25 14.97
C LYS A 50 3.15 -9.17 15.15
N LYS A 51 2.38 -9.96 14.41
CA LYS A 51 0.90 -9.94 14.41
C LYS A 51 0.32 -8.57 14.03
N VAL A 52 0.99 -7.87 13.13
CA VAL A 52 0.50 -6.65 12.49
C VAL A 52 -0.44 -7.06 11.37
N PRO A 53 -1.67 -6.52 11.29
CA PRO A 53 -2.58 -6.81 10.18
C PRO A 53 -1.97 -6.47 8.82
N VAL A 54 -2.09 -7.39 7.87
CA VAL A 54 -1.67 -7.21 6.48
C VAL A 54 -2.90 -7.05 5.61
N ILE A 55 -2.97 -5.95 4.85
CA ILE A 55 -4.12 -5.58 4.04
C ILE A 55 -3.65 -5.31 2.62
N TYR A 56 -4.18 -6.07 1.67
CA TYR A 56 -3.94 -5.88 0.26
C TYR A 56 -5.07 -5.02 -0.33
N LEU A 57 -4.69 -3.91 -0.94
CA LEU A 57 -5.57 -3.13 -1.80
C LEU A 57 -5.25 -3.50 -3.24
N ARG A 58 -6.24 -3.91 -4.01
CA ARG A 58 -6.03 -4.24 -5.42
C ARG A 58 -7.09 -3.63 -6.31
N ASP A 59 -6.67 -3.11 -7.44
CA ASP A 59 -7.60 -2.75 -8.50
C ASP A 59 -8.38 -3.98 -8.98
N ALA A 60 -9.67 -3.78 -9.12
CA ALA A 60 -10.61 -4.78 -9.62
C ALA A 60 -11.69 -4.08 -10.43
N HIS A 61 -11.28 -3.56 -11.61
CA HIS A 61 -12.12 -2.71 -12.45
C HIS A 61 -13.26 -3.47 -13.11
N THR A 62 -14.33 -2.74 -13.39
CA THR A 62 -15.43 -3.18 -14.26
C THR A 62 -15.52 -2.25 -15.45
N GLU A 63 -16.24 -2.66 -16.51
CA GLU A 63 -16.35 -1.88 -17.77
C GLU A 63 -16.86 -0.44 -17.58
N GLU A 64 -17.52 -0.15 -16.44
CA GLU A 64 -18.14 1.13 -16.13
C GLU A 64 -17.19 2.10 -15.41
N ASP A 65 -15.98 1.65 -15.02
CA ASP A 65 -15.07 2.44 -14.21
C ASP A 65 -14.42 3.55 -15.04
N LYS A 66 -14.48 4.78 -14.53
CA LYS A 66 -13.98 5.98 -15.24
C LYS A 66 -12.48 5.95 -15.53
N GLU A 67 -11.70 5.28 -14.70
CA GLU A 67 -10.25 5.16 -14.91
C GLU A 67 -9.90 4.46 -16.21
N LEU A 68 -10.77 3.58 -16.70
CA LEU A 68 -10.56 2.90 -17.98
C LEU A 68 -10.51 3.87 -19.16
N SER A 69 -11.16 5.04 -19.07
CA SER A 69 -11.10 6.07 -20.11
C SER A 69 -9.74 6.76 -20.19
N LEU A 70 -8.97 6.75 -19.10
CA LEU A 70 -7.63 7.36 -19.02
C LEU A 70 -6.53 6.33 -19.32
N TRP A 71 -6.65 5.14 -18.76
CA TRP A 71 -5.58 4.13 -18.75
C TRP A 71 -5.86 2.95 -19.69
N GLY A 72 -7.08 2.85 -20.23
CA GLY A 72 -7.54 1.66 -20.94
C GLY A 72 -7.80 0.49 -19.98
N LYS A 73 -8.30 -0.61 -20.51
CA LYS A 73 -8.59 -1.82 -19.70
C LYS A 73 -7.33 -2.36 -19.03
N HIS A 74 -7.39 -2.51 -17.73
CA HIS A 74 -6.34 -3.09 -16.89
C HIS A 74 -6.95 -3.57 -15.57
N ALA A 75 -6.29 -4.48 -14.90
CA ALA A 75 -6.68 -5.02 -13.60
C ALA A 75 -8.20 -5.27 -13.49
N MET A 76 -8.80 -5.84 -14.55
CA MET A 76 -10.23 -6.13 -14.59
C MET A 76 -10.57 -7.22 -13.57
N ASP A 77 -11.68 -7.06 -12.86
CA ASP A 77 -12.08 -8.04 -11.83
C ASP A 77 -12.38 -9.41 -12.47
N GLY A 78 -11.71 -10.42 -11.94
CA GLY A 78 -11.76 -11.78 -12.47
C GLY A 78 -10.69 -12.13 -13.51
N ASP A 79 -9.96 -11.14 -14.03
CA ASP A 79 -8.86 -11.36 -14.96
C ASP A 79 -7.53 -11.54 -14.19
N LYS A 80 -6.61 -12.27 -14.82
CA LYS A 80 -5.25 -12.48 -14.28
C LYS A 80 -4.53 -11.15 -13.95
N GLY A 81 -4.78 -10.10 -14.71
CA GLY A 81 -4.17 -8.78 -14.49
C GLY A 81 -4.46 -8.18 -13.12
N SER A 82 -5.61 -8.51 -12.52
CA SER A 82 -6.01 -8.04 -11.19
C SER A 82 -5.59 -8.97 -10.04
N GLU A 83 -4.97 -10.11 -10.33
CA GLU A 83 -4.48 -11.03 -9.29
C GLU A 83 -3.21 -10.47 -8.63
N ILE A 84 -3.12 -10.63 -7.31
CA ILE A 84 -1.90 -10.33 -6.56
C ILE A 84 -0.79 -11.25 -7.08
N ILE A 85 0.42 -10.71 -7.25
CA ILE A 85 1.55 -11.50 -7.76
C ILE A 85 1.89 -12.66 -6.82
N PRO A 86 2.30 -13.83 -7.34
CA PRO A 86 2.56 -15.02 -6.51
C PRO A 86 3.61 -14.81 -5.42
N GLU A 87 4.60 -13.95 -5.68
CA GLU A 87 5.69 -13.64 -4.73
C GLU A 87 5.18 -13.00 -3.44
N LEU A 88 4.03 -12.33 -3.51
CA LEU A 88 3.39 -11.65 -2.39
C LEU A 88 2.03 -12.28 -2.05
N ALA A 89 1.84 -13.56 -2.35
CA ALA A 89 0.56 -14.25 -2.14
C ALA A 89 0.04 -14.06 -0.69
N PRO A 90 -1.21 -13.60 -0.52
CA PRO A 90 -1.80 -13.42 0.81
C PRO A 90 -1.87 -14.72 1.60
N GLN A 91 -1.67 -14.63 2.92
CA GLN A 91 -1.94 -15.74 3.83
C GLN A 91 -3.43 -15.74 4.26
N LYS A 92 -3.84 -16.81 4.94
CA LYS A 92 -5.25 -17.03 5.31
C LYS A 92 -5.87 -15.90 6.13
N ASP A 93 -5.07 -15.28 6.99
CA ASP A 93 -5.55 -14.24 7.91
C ASP A 93 -5.31 -12.81 7.38
N ASP A 94 -4.82 -12.68 6.15
CA ASP A 94 -4.67 -11.39 5.48
C ASP A 94 -5.99 -10.92 4.88
N TYR A 95 -6.13 -9.60 4.78
CA TYR A 95 -7.31 -8.96 4.21
C TYR A 95 -7.06 -8.55 2.77
N ILE A 96 -8.05 -8.75 1.90
CA ILE A 96 -8.00 -8.33 0.49
C ILE A 96 -9.17 -7.42 0.22
N ILE A 97 -8.90 -6.18 -0.15
CA ILE A 97 -9.91 -5.17 -0.49
C ILE A 97 -9.82 -4.83 -1.97
N LYS A 98 -10.92 -5.01 -2.68
CA LYS A 98 -11.07 -4.59 -4.06
C LYS A 98 -11.43 -3.12 -4.13
N LYS A 99 -10.70 -2.35 -4.93
CA LYS A 99 -11.00 -0.94 -5.21
C LYS A 99 -11.20 -0.69 -6.69
N LYS A 100 -11.87 0.41 -7.03
CA LYS A 100 -12.20 0.79 -8.41
C LYS A 100 -11.68 2.18 -8.78
N VAL A 101 -10.97 2.81 -7.85
CA VAL A 101 -10.31 4.10 -8.02
C VAL A 101 -8.98 4.07 -7.26
N TYR A 102 -8.16 5.09 -7.41
CA TYR A 102 -6.82 5.17 -6.83
C TYR A 102 -6.76 4.90 -5.33
N SER A 103 -7.73 5.41 -4.56
CA SER A 103 -7.77 5.21 -3.11
C SER A 103 -8.61 4.00 -2.71
N GLY A 104 -8.03 3.16 -1.87
CA GLY A 104 -8.74 2.04 -1.23
C GLY A 104 -9.76 2.46 -0.18
N PHE A 105 -9.78 3.72 0.25
CA PHE A 105 -10.81 4.24 1.16
C PHE A 105 -12.12 4.60 0.47
N TYR A 106 -12.09 4.82 -0.86
CA TYR A 106 -13.27 5.28 -1.58
C TYR A 106 -14.26 4.15 -1.86
N LYS A 107 -15.42 4.19 -1.18
CA LYS A 107 -16.52 3.22 -1.34
C LYS A 107 -16.11 1.76 -1.15
N THR A 108 -15.23 1.51 -0.17
CA THR A 108 -14.82 0.18 0.28
C THR A 108 -15.00 0.06 1.80
N GLU A 109 -14.76 -1.13 2.31
CA GLU A 109 -14.77 -1.43 3.75
C GLU A 109 -13.44 -1.10 4.48
N LEU A 110 -12.45 -0.48 3.82
CA LEU A 110 -11.11 -0.29 4.41
C LEU A 110 -11.14 0.49 5.72
N GLU A 111 -11.87 1.60 5.80
CA GLU A 111 -11.91 2.40 7.02
C GLU A 111 -12.56 1.62 8.16
N ASP A 112 -13.68 0.96 7.91
CA ASP A 112 -14.39 0.16 8.91
C ASP A 112 -13.51 -0.99 9.41
N LEU A 113 -12.78 -1.65 8.50
CA LEU A 113 -11.82 -2.69 8.85
C LEU A 113 -10.71 -2.14 9.77
N LEU A 114 -10.06 -1.04 9.39
CA LEU A 114 -8.99 -0.42 10.18
C LEU A 114 -9.49 -0.01 11.57
N ARG A 115 -10.68 0.60 11.66
CA ARG A 115 -11.31 0.98 12.94
C ARG A 115 -11.64 -0.26 13.78
N GLY A 116 -12.21 -1.30 13.16
CA GLY A 116 -12.53 -2.56 13.84
C GLY A 116 -11.31 -3.29 14.40
N LEU A 117 -10.17 -3.17 13.74
CA LEU A 117 -8.88 -3.69 14.19
C LEU A 117 -8.17 -2.76 15.19
N ASN A 118 -8.77 -1.62 15.54
CA ASN A 118 -8.18 -0.57 16.39
C ASN A 118 -6.84 -0.03 15.84
N VAL A 119 -6.69 0.02 14.53
CA VAL A 119 -5.52 0.59 13.86
C VAL A 119 -5.55 2.11 14.00
N ASP A 120 -4.41 2.70 14.33
CA ASP A 120 -4.20 4.16 14.35
C ASP A 120 -3.16 4.62 13.33
N THR A 121 -2.37 3.71 12.79
CA THR A 121 -1.26 4.00 11.88
C THR A 121 -1.33 3.08 10.65
N VAL A 122 -1.24 3.66 9.47
CA VAL A 122 -1.13 2.90 8.21
C VAL A 122 0.30 2.95 7.69
N ILE A 123 0.84 1.79 7.32
CA ILE A 123 2.15 1.65 6.68
C ILE A 123 1.91 1.34 5.22
N LEU A 124 2.22 2.28 4.34
CA LEU A 124 1.94 2.19 2.91
C LEU A 124 3.14 1.66 2.12
N THR A 125 2.89 0.66 1.30
CA THR A 125 3.82 0.05 0.35
C THR A 125 3.14 -0.14 -1.00
N GLY A 126 3.89 -0.53 -2.03
CA GLY A 126 3.34 -0.89 -3.35
C GLY A 126 3.43 0.22 -4.39
N THR A 127 2.46 0.27 -5.31
CA THR A 127 2.51 1.09 -6.54
C THR A 127 1.17 1.75 -6.86
N SER A 128 1.11 2.85 -7.56
CA SER A 128 2.20 3.75 -7.91
C SER A 128 2.34 4.83 -6.86
N THR A 129 3.56 5.15 -6.45
CA THR A 129 3.83 6.10 -5.34
C THR A 129 3.08 7.42 -5.51
N HIS A 130 3.07 8.00 -6.72
CA HIS A 130 2.46 9.29 -7.02
C HIS A 130 0.97 9.23 -7.39
N ILE A 131 0.38 8.03 -7.43
CA ILE A 131 -1.04 7.83 -7.75
C ILE A 131 -1.74 7.10 -6.59
N CYS A 132 -1.81 5.78 -6.63
CA CYS A 132 -2.59 5.02 -5.64
C CYS A 132 -2.05 5.18 -4.22
N VAL A 133 -0.73 5.10 -4.02
CA VAL A 133 -0.13 5.29 -2.69
C VAL A 133 -0.39 6.71 -2.17
N LEU A 134 -0.19 7.74 -3.01
CA LEU A 134 -0.46 9.14 -2.66
C LEU A 134 -1.91 9.37 -2.25
N HIS A 135 -2.87 8.84 -3.02
CA HIS A 135 -4.30 9.02 -2.72
C HIS A 135 -4.72 8.26 -1.45
N ASN A 136 -4.17 7.07 -1.21
CA ASN A 136 -4.38 6.38 0.07
C ASN A 136 -3.79 7.15 1.24
N SER A 137 -2.63 7.78 1.08
CA SER A 137 -2.02 8.65 2.08
C SER A 137 -2.90 9.87 2.38
N ALA A 138 -3.44 10.53 1.34
CA ALA A 138 -4.34 11.68 1.52
C ALA A 138 -5.61 11.28 2.27
N ASP A 139 -6.24 10.20 1.86
CA ASP A 139 -7.46 9.71 2.50
C ASP A 139 -7.24 9.23 3.94
N ALA A 140 -6.09 8.62 4.23
CA ALA A 140 -5.70 8.28 5.60
C ALA A 140 -5.53 9.54 6.46
N PHE A 141 -4.86 10.58 5.93
CA PHE A 141 -4.69 11.86 6.59
C PHE A 141 -6.04 12.52 6.93
N PHE A 142 -6.97 12.57 5.99
CA PHE A 142 -8.30 13.15 6.22
C PHE A 142 -9.12 12.42 7.27
N ARG A 143 -8.82 11.14 7.52
CA ARG A 143 -9.49 10.29 8.51
C ARG A 143 -8.75 10.21 9.84
N GLY A 144 -7.64 10.95 9.98
CA GLY A 144 -6.88 11.04 11.22
C GLY A 144 -6.03 9.81 11.55
N PHE A 145 -5.64 9.02 10.54
CA PHE A 145 -4.62 8.00 10.71
C PHE A 145 -3.22 8.61 10.66
N ASP A 146 -2.31 8.11 11.49
CA ASP A 146 -0.89 8.33 11.29
C ASP A 146 -0.40 7.55 10.06
N ILE A 147 0.56 8.12 9.34
CA ILE A 147 1.00 7.58 8.05
C ILE A 147 2.49 7.33 8.06
N ILE A 148 2.86 6.14 7.65
CA ILE A 148 4.24 5.75 7.33
C ILE A 148 4.27 5.32 5.87
N VAL A 149 5.22 5.81 5.09
CA VAL A 149 5.47 5.35 3.71
C VAL A 149 6.85 4.78 3.63
N ILE A 150 6.99 3.58 3.04
CA ILE A 150 8.29 2.92 2.92
C ILE A 150 8.88 3.24 1.55
N SER A 151 9.92 4.06 1.55
CA SER A 151 10.49 4.64 0.33
C SER A 151 11.06 3.59 -0.64
N ASP A 152 11.68 2.54 -0.15
CA ASP A 152 12.25 1.44 -0.94
C ASP A 152 11.33 0.21 -1.06
N ALA A 153 10.07 0.35 -0.60
CA ALA A 153 8.99 -0.60 -0.80
C ALA A 153 7.76 0.06 -1.47
N THR A 154 7.95 1.26 -2.03
CA THR A 154 7.03 1.93 -2.96
C THR A 154 7.76 2.29 -4.24
N ALA A 155 7.06 2.30 -5.37
CA ALA A 155 7.65 2.67 -6.65
C ALA A 155 6.64 3.35 -7.57
N SER A 156 7.16 4.17 -8.47
CA SER A 156 6.43 4.73 -9.61
C SER A 156 7.06 4.23 -10.91
N PHE A 157 6.31 4.30 -12.00
CA PHE A 157 6.85 4.06 -13.34
C PHE A 157 7.73 5.21 -13.84
N VAL A 158 7.74 6.36 -13.13
CA VAL A 158 8.61 7.52 -13.37
C VAL A 158 9.34 7.83 -12.06
N PRO A 159 10.68 7.64 -11.97
CA PRO A 159 11.44 7.84 -10.74
C PRO A 159 11.31 9.23 -10.13
N GLU A 160 11.29 10.28 -10.95
CA GLU A 160 11.16 11.66 -10.50
C GLU A 160 9.80 11.90 -9.81
N GLU A 161 8.74 11.25 -10.26
CA GLU A 161 7.42 11.34 -9.63
C GLU A 161 7.36 10.58 -8.30
N HIS A 162 8.15 9.51 -8.15
CA HIS A 162 8.31 8.82 -6.86
C HIS A 162 8.88 9.77 -5.80
N GLU A 163 10.00 10.42 -6.08
CA GLU A 163 10.63 11.36 -5.14
C GLU A 163 9.73 12.55 -4.80
N ARG A 164 9.05 13.11 -5.81
CA ARG A 164 8.09 14.20 -5.60
C ARG A 164 6.94 13.79 -4.70
N ALA A 165 6.40 12.59 -4.91
CA ALA A 165 5.28 12.08 -4.12
C ALA A 165 5.68 11.82 -2.67
N LEU A 166 6.86 11.22 -2.41
CA LEU A 166 7.39 11.02 -1.07
C LEU A 166 7.55 12.36 -0.34
N LYS A 167 8.14 13.35 -1.00
CA LYS A 167 8.28 14.70 -0.44
C LYS A 167 6.92 15.32 -0.13
N TYR A 168 5.98 15.23 -1.06
CA TYR A 168 4.62 15.78 -0.89
C TYR A 168 3.90 15.13 0.30
N MET A 169 3.91 13.80 0.39
CA MET A 169 3.28 13.08 1.50
C MET A 169 3.90 13.46 2.84
N LYS A 170 5.22 13.64 2.89
CA LYS A 170 5.93 14.09 4.09
C LYS A 170 5.49 15.49 4.53
N GLU A 171 5.45 16.44 3.59
CA GLU A 171 5.19 17.86 3.88
C GLU A 171 3.70 18.17 4.09
N ILE A 172 2.82 17.50 3.34
CA ILE A 172 1.39 17.84 3.29
C ILE A 172 0.51 16.88 4.08
N HIS A 173 0.84 15.57 4.08
CA HIS A 173 0.10 14.57 4.85
C HIS A 173 0.79 14.23 6.18
N ASN A 174 1.87 14.92 6.55
CA ASN A 174 2.66 14.63 7.74
C ASN A 174 3.13 13.16 7.82
N ALA A 175 3.32 12.53 6.66
CA ALA A 175 3.76 11.14 6.60
C ALA A 175 5.21 11.01 7.05
N LYS A 176 5.50 9.96 7.81
CA LYS A 176 6.88 9.56 8.11
C LYS A 176 7.40 8.69 6.97
N ILE A 177 8.56 9.05 6.44
CA ILE A 177 9.19 8.29 5.36
C ILE A 177 10.33 7.48 5.95
N TYR A 178 10.30 6.16 5.76
CA TYR A 178 11.33 5.23 6.21
C TYR A 178 11.72 4.31 5.07
N THR A 179 12.91 3.73 5.17
CA THR A 179 13.29 2.56 4.39
C THR A 179 12.75 1.28 5.05
N THR A 180 12.77 0.17 4.32
CA THR A 180 12.42 -1.15 4.85
C THR A 180 13.22 -1.47 6.11
N TYR A 181 14.54 -1.28 6.09
CA TYR A 181 15.40 -1.60 7.23
C TYR A 181 15.14 -0.70 8.44
N GLU A 182 14.94 0.61 8.23
CA GLU A 182 14.59 1.52 9.31
C GLU A 182 13.28 1.14 10.00
N LEU A 183 12.28 0.64 9.26
CA LEU A 183 11.06 0.13 9.85
C LEU A 183 11.28 -1.18 10.59
N LEU A 184 12.03 -2.11 10.01
CA LEU A 184 12.34 -3.41 10.64
C LEU A 184 13.09 -3.25 11.97
N GLU A 185 14.11 -2.38 12.02
CA GLU A 185 14.82 -2.06 13.26
C GLU A 185 13.87 -1.58 14.35
N ARG A 186 12.94 -0.67 14.01
CA ARG A 186 11.94 -0.14 14.94
C ARG A 186 10.94 -1.18 15.42
N TRP A 187 10.67 -2.19 14.62
CA TRP A 187 9.82 -3.30 15.03
C TRP A 187 10.53 -4.29 15.98
N GLU A 188 11.85 -4.23 16.11
CA GLU A 188 12.60 -5.02 17.10
C GLU A 188 12.66 -4.33 18.47
N GLU A 189 12.55 -3.01 18.55
CA GLU A 189 12.46 -2.23 19.79
C GLU A 189 11.11 -2.45 20.52
#